data_40daa38bafa818ecf7fa92d310bf9978
#
_entry.id   40daa38bafa818ecf7fa92d310bf9978
#
_cell.length_a   1.000
_cell.length_b   1.000
_cell.length_c   1.000
_cell.angle_alpha   90.00
_cell.angle_beta   90.00
_cell.angle_gamma   90.00
#
_symmetry.space_group_name_H-M   'P 1'
#
loop_
_entity.id
_entity.type
_entity.pdbx_description
1 polymer ?
#
loop_
_entity_poly.entity_id
_entity_poly.type
_entity_poly.pdbx_seq_one_letter_code
_entity_poly.pdbx_strand_id
1 'polypeptide(L)'
;MITAITPNPALDVTYEVDELLLHRTTRVRAVHERPGGKGVNVARVAAALGRRAEASGFLGGRDGRTVADLLTRIDPGIAQRWVPIDGTTRRTIAVVDAQDTSMLNEPGPAVTAGDWTRQAELLADGSGPVVVSGSMPPGSRPGDLSGVIAAARAAGRPIIVDTSGPLLHAAARAGADLLKPNRDELAAATGLDDPVAGARALLDEGASAVVVSLGADGMLLLLAGRPIRWTAAPARVLSGNPTGAGDAAVAAFAAGLDEGSAADAVGRAEALVQSLPKAVALSGAAVLSPVAGEVDLNTYREMLSRITVTEDEHAD
;
A
#
# COMPACT_ATOMS: atom_id res chain seq x y z
N MET A 1 -12.09 2.04 11.81
CA MET A 1 -12.27 2.12 10.34
C MET A 1 -10.94 2.46 9.70
N ILE A 2 -10.51 1.70 8.70
CA ILE A 2 -9.23 1.90 8.02
C ILE A 2 -9.40 3.00 6.95
N THR A 3 -8.65 4.10 7.06
CA THR A 3 -8.60 5.15 6.02
C THR A 3 -7.39 4.92 5.13
N ALA A 4 -7.61 4.57 3.87
CA ALA A 4 -6.54 4.33 2.90
C ALA A 4 -6.42 5.52 1.93
N ILE A 5 -5.34 6.28 2.08
CA ILE A 5 -5.02 7.43 1.25
C ILE A 5 -4.20 6.95 0.05
N THR A 6 -4.70 7.22 -1.14
CA THR A 6 -3.99 7.07 -2.40
C THR A 6 -3.55 8.45 -2.87
N PRO A 7 -2.27 8.82 -2.73
CA PRO A 7 -1.83 10.16 -3.12
C PRO A 7 -1.97 10.43 -4.62
N ASN A 8 -1.78 9.41 -5.45
CA ASN A 8 -1.82 9.53 -6.90
C ASN A 8 -2.68 8.42 -7.52
N PRO A 9 -4.03 8.46 -7.29
CA PRO A 9 -4.94 7.45 -7.82
C PRO A 9 -4.93 7.44 -9.35
N ALA A 10 -5.40 6.35 -9.93
CA ALA A 10 -5.44 6.18 -11.37
C ALA A 10 -6.78 5.57 -11.82
N LEU A 11 -7.17 5.87 -13.04
CA LEU A 11 -8.07 5.03 -13.79
C LEU A 11 -7.22 3.95 -14.46
N ASP A 12 -7.28 2.72 -13.94
CA ASP A 12 -6.56 1.59 -14.54
C ASP A 12 -7.35 1.08 -15.75
N VAL A 13 -6.72 1.15 -16.92
CA VAL A 13 -7.31 0.77 -18.22
C VAL A 13 -6.53 -0.42 -18.77
N THR A 14 -7.21 -1.54 -18.99
CA THR A 14 -6.62 -2.70 -19.66
C THR A 14 -7.11 -2.80 -21.09
N TYR A 15 -6.19 -2.79 -22.04
CA TYR A 15 -6.43 -3.07 -23.45
C TYR A 15 -6.03 -4.51 -23.76
N GLU A 16 -6.98 -5.34 -24.19
CA GLU A 16 -6.68 -6.65 -24.74
C GLU A 16 -6.43 -6.54 -26.23
N VAL A 17 -5.30 -7.04 -26.70
CA VAL A 17 -4.88 -7.04 -28.10
C VAL A 17 -4.44 -8.44 -28.52
N ASP A 18 -4.37 -8.71 -29.84
CA ASP A 18 -3.82 -9.98 -30.34
C ASP A 18 -2.30 -10.01 -30.14
N GLU A 19 -1.64 -8.92 -30.52
CA GLU A 19 -0.20 -8.73 -30.42
C GLU A 19 0.10 -7.23 -30.40
N LEU A 20 0.99 -6.80 -29.47
CA LEU A 20 1.49 -5.43 -29.42
C LEU A 20 2.72 -5.27 -30.31
N LEU A 21 2.53 -4.73 -31.52
CA LEU A 21 3.61 -4.43 -32.45
C LEU A 21 4.00 -2.96 -32.38
N LEU A 22 5.26 -2.68 -32.06
CA LEU A 22 5.79 -1.32 -32.08
C LEU A 22 5.75 -0.72 -33.48
N HIS A 23 5.44 0.57 -33.56
CA HIS A 23 5.39 1.36 -34.81
C HIS A 23 4.32 0.91 -35.83
N ARG A 24 3.32 0.17 -35.36
CA ARG A 24 2.16 -0.27 -36.17
C ARG A 24 0.86 0.05 -35.47
N THR A 25 -0.23 0.06 -36.23
CA THR A 25 -1.58 0.18 -35.71
C THR A 25 -1.98 -1.16 -35.07
N THR A 26 -2.22 -1.16 -33.76
CA THR A 26 -2.80 -2.29 -33.04
C THR A 26 -4.27 -2.04 -32.78
N ARG A 27 -5.13 -3.03 -33.05
CA ARG A 27 -6.56 -2.95 -32.75
C ARG A 27 -6.85 -3.57 -31.40
N VAL A 28 -7.53 -2.81 -30.53
CA VAL A 28 -7.98 -3.27 -29.22
C VAL A 28 -9.22 -4.14 -29.39
N ARG A 29 -9.24 -5.33 -28.76
CA ARG A 29 -10.37 -6.26 -28.77
C ARG A 29 -11.35 -5.97 -27.65
N ALA A 30 -10.82 -5.67 -26.46
CA ALA A 30 -11.61 -5.34 -25.29
C ALA A 30 -10.94 -4.25 -24.47
N VAL A 31 -11.75 -3.47 -23.75
CA VAL A 31 -11.30 -2.42 -22.83
C VAL A 31 -11.95 -2.67 -21.47
N HIS A 32 -11.13 -2.74 -20.43
CA HIS A 32 -11.58 -2.85 -19.04
C HIS A 32 -11.09 -1.64 -18.25
N GLU A 33 -11.99 -1.03 -17.49
CA GLU A 33 -11.66 0.09 -16.62
C GLU A 33 -11.90 -0.28 -15.16
N ARG A 34 -10.95 0.07 -14.27
CA ARG A 34 -11.02 -0.19 -12.83
C ARG A 34 -10.53 1.01 -12.03
N PRO A 35 -11.04 1.18 -10.78
CA PRO A 35 -10.45 2.16 -9.88
C PRO A 35 -9.10 1.64 -9.43
N GLY A 36 -8.05 2.46 -9.60
CA GLY A 36 -6.67 2.06 -9.36
C GLY A 36 -5.92 2.96 -8.39
N GLY A 37 -4.76 2.45 -8.02
CA GLY A 37 -3.85 3.04 -7.05
C GLY A 37 -3.73 2.20 -5.79
N LYS A 38 -2.52 2.18 -5.20
CA LYS A 38 -2.18 1.29 -4.09
C LYS A 38 -3.13 1.42 -2.88
N GLY A 39 -3.45 2.65 -2.45
CA GLY A 39 -4.38 2.87 -1.34
C GLY A 39 -5.81 2.37 -1.64
N VAL A 40 -6.29 2.52 -2.88
CA VAL A 40 -7.56 1.94 -3.32
C VAL A 40 -7.53 0.42 -3.17
N ASN A 41 -6.44 -0.23 -3.59
CA ASN A 41 -6.28 -1.68 -3.44
C ASN A 41 -6.26 -2.09 -1.96
N VAL A 42 -5.58 -1.32 -1.09
CA VAL A 42 -5.60 -1.54 0.37
C VAL A 42 -7.02 -1.47 0.92
N ALA A 43 -7.81 -0.44 0.54
CA ALA A 43 -9.20 -0.31 1.00
C ALA A 43 -10.07 -1.50 0.56
N ARG A 44 -9.92 -1.95 -0.70
CA ARG A 44 -10.64 -3.10 -1.26
C ARG A 44 -10.28 -4.41 -0.53
N VAL A 45 -9.00 -4.67 -0.31
CA VAL A 45 -8.56 -5.85 0.45
C VAL A 45 -9.02 -5.79 1.90
N ALA A 46 -8.95 -4.62 2.55
CA ALA A 46 -9.47 -4.45 3.92
C ALA A 46 -10.98 -4.72 3.99
N ALA A 47 -11.76 -4.25 3.02
CA ALA A 47 -13.18 -4.54 2.92
C ALA A 47 -13.47 -6.04 2.71
N ALA A 48 -12.68 -6.72 1.86
CA ALA A 48 -12.77 -8.17 1.67
C ALA A 48 -12.49 -8.95 2.97
N LEU A 49 -11.61 -8.43 3.85
CA LEU A 49 -11.38 -8.97 5.19
C LEU A 49 -12.49 -8.64 6.20
N GLY A 50 -13.59 -8.01 5.76
CA GLY A 50 -14.72 -7.63 6.61
C GLY A 50 -14.45 -6.38 7.46
N ARG A 51 -13.42 -5.58 7.15
CA ARG A 51 -13.13 -4.32 7.84
C ARG A 51 -13.89 -3.16 7.23
N ARG A 52 -14.30 -2.20 8.05
CA ARG A 52 -14.80 -0.93 7.55
C ARG A 52 -13.64 -0.15 6.96
N ALA A 53 -13.72 0.17 5.67
CA ALA A 53 -12.66 0.87 4.93
C ALA A 53 -13.19 2.17 4.32
N GLU A 54 -12.31 3.15 4.22
CA GLU A 54 -12.52 4.41 3.53
C GLU A 54 -11.38 4.63 2.55
N ALA A 55 -11.71 4.88 1.27
CA ALA A 55 -10.76 5.31 0.26
C ALA A 55 -10.71 6.84 0.23
N SER A 56 -9.49 7.39 0.21
CA SER A 56 -9.22 8.83 0.21
C SER A 56 -8.03 9.15 -0.69
N GLY A 57 -7.78 10.43 -0.94
CA GLY A 57 -6.69 10.93 -1.78
C GLY A 57 -7.18 12.02 -2.72
N PHE A 58 -6.54 12.19 -3.87
CA PHE A 58 -6.80 13.30 -4.78
C PHE A 58 -7.46 12.84 -6.06
N LEU A 59 -8.66 13.33 -6.36
CA LEU A 59 -9.35 13.06 -7.63
C LEU A 59 -9.66 14.35 -8.38
N GLY A 60 -9.43 14.32 -9.70
CA GLY A 60 -9.70 15.46 -10.58
C GLY A 60 -10.30 15.06 -11.92
N GLY A 61 -11.06 15.96 -12.53
CA GLY A 61 -11.58 15.84 -13.88
C GLY A 61 -12.59 14.69 -14.07
N ARG A 62 -12.72 14.28 -15.33
CA ARG A 62 -13.63 13.20 -15.73
C ARG A 62 -13.17 11.84 -15.17
N ASP A 63 -11.90 11.53 -15.33
CA ASP A 63 -11.37 10.23 -14.96
C ASP A 63 -11.41 10.03 -13.43
N GLY A 64 -11.25 11.12 -12.63
CA GLY A 64 -11.46 11.06 -11.19
C GLY A 64 -12.90 10.70 -10.81
N ARG A 65 -13.90 11.27 -11.48
CA ARG A 65 -15.31 10.88 -11.29
C ARG A 65 -15.53 9.41 -11.67
N THR A 66 -14.94 8.97 -12.80
CA THR A 66 -15.02 7.57 -13.22
C THR A 66 -14.43 6.62 -12.17
N VAL A 67 -13.29 6.96 -11.57
CA VAL A 67 -12.69 6.17 -10.46
C VAL A 67 -13.64 6.05 -9.28
N ALA A 68 -14.24 7.16 -8.82
CA ALA A 68 -15.18 7.16 -7.71
C ALA A 68 -16.44 6.33 -8.02
N ASP A 69 -17.01 6.48 -9.21
CA ASP A 69 -18.21 5.75 -9.67
C ASP A 69 -17.93 4.25 -9.81
N LEU A 70 -16.75 3.88 -10.33
CA LEU A 70 -16.33 2.48 -10.45
C LEU A 70 -16.15 1.85 -9.08
N LEU A 71 -15.51 2.55 -8.13
CA LEU A 71 -15.33 2.04 -6.77
C LEU A 71 -16.68 1.83 -6.09
N THR A 72 -17.64 2.76 -6.22
CA THR A 72 -19.00 2.61 -5.69
C THR A 72 -19.72 1.39 -6.27
N ARG A 73 -19.51 1.10 -7.56
CA ARG A 73 -20.17 -0.04 -8.23
C ARG A 73 -19.57 -1.38 -7.86
N ILE A 74 -18.24 -1.44 -7.72
CA ILE A 74 -17.51 -2.71 -7.48
C ILE A 74 -17.55 -3.06 -5.98
N ASP A 75 -17.31 -2.07 -5.12
CA ASP A 75 -17.19 -2.25 -3.67
C ASP A 75 -18.05 -1.20 -2.92
N PRO A 76 -19.38 -1.32 -2.95
CA PRO A 76 -20.31 -0.31 -2.40
C PRO A 76 -20.19 -0.12 -0.89
N GLY A 77 -19.54 -1.04 -0.18
CA GLY A 77 -19.29 -0.96 1.26
C GLY A 77 -18.09 -0.07 1.65
N ILE A 78 -17.28 0.37 0.68
CA ILE A 78 -16.14 1.25 0.92
C ILE A 78 -16.63 2.70 0.96
N ALA A 79 -16.41 3.37 2.08
CA ALA A 79 -16.64 4.82 2.17
C ALA A 79 -15.63 5.58 1.30
N GLN A 80 -16.03 6.70 0.75
CA GLN A 80 -15.16 7.52 -0.10
C GLN A 80 -15.12 8.96 0.40
N ARG A 81 -13.90 9.49 0.57
CA ARG A 81 -13.68 10.87 1.00
C ARG A 81 -12.48 11.47 0.27
N TRP A 82 -12.73 11.93 -0.96
CA TRP A 82 -11.73 12.46 -1.86
C TRP A 82 -11.54 13.97 -1.70
N VAL A 83 -10.30 14.44 -1.83
CA VAL A 83 -10.00 15.87 -2.01
C VAL A 83 -10.08 16.16 -3.51
N PRO A 84 -11.01 17.03 -3.93
CA PRO A 84 -11.08 17.45 -5.32
C PRO A 84 -9.90 18.34 -5.68
N ILE A 85 -9.27 18.09 -6.83
CA ILE A 85 -8.12 18.83 -7.33
C ILE A 85 -8.36 19.30 -8.77
N ASP A 86 -7.60 20.32 -9.16
CA ASP A 86 -7.53 20.75 -10.56
C ASP A 86 -6.80 19.70 -11.42
N GLY A 87 -7.10 19.68 -12.71
CA GLY A 87 -6.56 18.71 -13.66
C GLY A 87 -7.36 17.41 -13.72
N THR A 88 -6.80 16.40 -14.34
CA THR A 88 -7.45 15.11 -14.57
C THR A 88 -6.66 14.00 -13.90
N THR A 89 -7.35 13.15 -13.14
CA THR A 89 -6.78 11.91 -12.60
C THR A 89 -6.09 11.12 -13.71
N ARG A 90 -4.91 10.62 -13.43
CA ARG A 90 -4.07 9.89 -14.39
C ARG A 90 -4.69 8.55 -14.79
N ARG A 91 -4.20 8.02 -15.89
CA ARG A 91 -4.45 6.63 -16.30
C ARG A 91 -3.20 5.78 -16.10
N THR A 92 -3.41 4.54 -15.76
CA THR A 92 -2.44 3.46 -15.91
C THR A 92 -2.96 2.55 -17.00
N ILE A 93 -2.25 2.41 -18.11
CA ILE A 93 -2.70 1.61 -19.24
C ILE A 93 -1.89 0.34 -19.30
N ALA A 94 -2.56 -0.80 -19.15
CA ALA A 94 -2.01 -2.13 -19.38
C ALA A 94 -2.41 -2.60 -20.78
N VAL A 95 -1.45 -2.88 -21.65
CA VAL A 95 -1.69 -3.54 -22.94
C VAL A 95 -1.31 -4.99 -22.77
N VAL A 96 -2.32 -5.88 -22.83
CA VAL A 96 -2.18 -7.32 -22.61
C VAL A 96 -2.30 -8.05 -23.93
N ASP A 97 -1.30 -8.83 -24.28
CA ASP A 97 -1.33 -9.74 -25.43
C ASP A 97 -1.10 -11.19 -24.98
N ALA A 98 -0.96 -12.10 -25.94
CA ALA A 98 -0.77 -13.52 -25.66
C ALA A 98 0.59 -13.85 -24.99
N GLN A 99 1.55 -12.92 -24.98
CA GLN A 99 2.91 -13.14 -24.51
C GLN A 99 3.13 -12.50 -23.13
N ASP A 100 2.73 -11.21 -22.95
CA ASP A 100 3.01 -10.45 -21.73
C ASP A 100 2.12 -9.20 -21.63
N THR A 101 2.40 -8.36 -20.63
CA THR A 101 1.73 -7.10 -20.35
C THR A 101 2.69 -5.92 -20.43
N SER A 102 2.39 -4.96 -21.31
CA SER A 102 3.11 -3.69 -21.36
C SER A 102 2.36 -2.60 -20.60
N MET A 103 3.07 -1.87 -19.74
CA MET A 103 2.49 -0.85 -18.88
C MET A 103 2.88 0.57 -19.32
N LEU A 104 1.89 1.46 -19.41
CA LEU A 104 2.07 2.89 -19.67
C LEU A 104 1.49 3.65 -18.47
N ASN A 105 2.35 4.33 -17.72
CA ASN A 105 1.96 5.04 -16.51
C ASN A 105 2.04 6.55 -16.73
N GLU A 106 0.91 7.24 -16.64
CA GLU A 106 0.89 8.71 -16.65
C GLU A 106 1.40 9.26 -15.30
N PRO A 107 2.04 10.45 -15.29
CA PRO A 107 2.57 11.05 -14.05
C PRO A 107 1.48 11.49 -13.07
N GLY A 108 0.29 11.81 -13.57
CA GLY A 108 -0.81 12.38 -12.79
C GLY A 108 -0.80 13.91 -12.76
N PRO A 109 -1.88 14.51 -12.25
CA PRO A 109 -2.00 15.97 -12.12
C PRO A 109 -1.13 16.49 -10.99
N ALA A 110 -0.72 17.74 -11.08
CA ALA A 110 -0.01 18.40 -9.98
C ALA A 110 -0.96 18.65 -8.80
N VAL A 111 -0.42 18.44 -7.59
CA VAL A 111 -1.11 18.66 -6.33
C VAL A 111 -0.41 19.77 -5.54
N THR A 112 -1.17 20.67 -4.96
CA THR A 112 -0.67 21.80 -4.19
C THR A 112 -0.51 21.48 -2.70
N ALA A 113 0.27 22.28 -1.97
CA ALA A 113 0.34 22.17 -0.50
C ALA A 113 -1.04 22.38 0.17
N GLY A 114 -1.91 23.21 -0.43
CA GLY A 114 -3.30 23.39 0.07
C GLY A 114 -4.15 22.13 -0.08
N ASP A 115 -3.96 21.35 -1.13
CA ASP A 115 -4.63 20.05 -1.30
C ASP A 115 -4.19 19.06 -0.22
N TRP A 116 -2.89 19.01 0.06
CA TRP A 116 -2.34 18.19 1.13
C TRP A 116 -2.85 18.60 2.51
N THR A 117 -2.99 19.91 2.77
CA THR A 117 -3.60 20.42 4.01
C THR A 117 -5.05 19.92 4.14
N ARG A 118 -5.86 20.04 3.07
CA ARG A 118 -7.23 19.49 3.07
C ARG A 118 -7.26 17.98 3.33
N GLN A 119 -6.32 17.23 2.73
CA GLN A 119 -6.20 15.79 2.98
C GLN A 119 -5.87 15.47 4.44
N ALA A 120 -4.98 16.25 5.07
CA ALA A 120 -4.64 16.10 6.48
C ALA A 120 -5.83 16.45 7.40
N GLU A 121 -6.59 17.50 7.11
CA GLU A 121 -7.78 17.91 7.85
C GLU A 121 -8.86 16.82 7.89
N LEU A 122 -9.00 16.03 6.82
CA LEU A 122 -9.93 14.90 6.78
C LEU A 122 -9.65 13.83 7.84
N LEU A 123 -8.46 13.80 8.44
CA LEU A 123 -8.09 12.79 9.43
C LEU A 123 -8.58 13.09 10.83
N ALA A 124 -8.96 14.35 11.12
CA ALA A 124 -9.33 14.80 12.46
C ALA A 124 -10.58 14.07 13.01
N ASP A 125 -11.57 13.80 12.16
CA ASP A 125 -12.86 13.22 12.55
C ASP A 125 -12.89 11.68 12.43
N GLY A 126 -11.75 11.06 12.14
CA GLY A 126 -11.64 9.62 11.93
C GLY A 126 -11.19 8.84 13.16
N SER A 127 -11.40 7.55 13.14
CA SER A 127 -10.85 6.60 14.11
C SER A 127 -10.25 5.39 13.38
N GLY A 128 -9.30 4.68 14.06
CA GLY A 128 -8.60 3.55 13.47
C GLY A 128 -7.44 3.97 12.56
N PRO A 129 -6.73 3.00 11.99
CA PRO A 129 -5.47 3.27 11.30
C PRO A 129 -5.64 4.07 10.00
N VAL A 130 -4.60 4.83 9.69
CA VAL A 130 -4.42 5.53 8.42
C VAL A 130 -3.35 4.81 7.62
N VAL A 131 -3.59 4.64 6.33
CA VAL A 131 -2.61 4.11 5.38
C VAL A 131 -2.34 5.17 4.33
N VAL A 132 -1.08 5.47 4.05
CA VAL A 132 -0.67 6.24 2.86
C VAL A 132 0.10 5.30 1.97
N SER A 133 -0.46 4.95 0.80
CA SER A 133 0.14 3.97 -0.09
C SER A 133 0.13 4.42 -1.54
N GLY A 134 1.30 4.38 -2.18
CA GLY A 134 1.52 4.71 -3.57
C GLY A 134 2.53 5.82 -3.83
N SER A 135 2.69 6.14 -5.11
CA SER A 135 3.55 7.25 -5.56
C SER A 135 2.92 8.60 -5.22
N MET A 136 3.77 9.60 -5.01
CA MET A 136 3.31 10.98 -4.87
C MET A 136 3.01 11.60 -6.23
N PRO A 137 1.94 12.41 -6.34
CA PRO A 137 1.68 13.18 -7.54
C PRO A 137 2.71 14.31 -7.74
N PRO A 138 2.87 14.82 -8.96
CA PRO A 138 3.70 15.97 -9.25
C PRO A 138 3.36 17.17 -8.33
N GLY A 139 4.38 17.95 -7.95
CA GLY A 139 4.23 19.10 -7.06
C GLY A 139 4.28 18.77 -5.57
N SER A 140 4.18 17.51 -5.17
CA SER A 140 4.30 17.07 -3.78
C SER A 140 5.74 17.17 -3.28
N ARG A 141 5.88 17.48 -2.00
CA ARG A 141 7.15 17.56 -1.28
C ARG A 141 7.18 16.60 -0.10
N PRO A 142 8.36 16.18 0.38
CA PRO A 142 8.43 15.32 1.57
C PRO A 142 7.69 15.89 2.79
N GLY A 143 7.69 17.22 2.98
CA GLY A 143 6.95 17.89 4.05
C GLY A 143 5.42 17.70 3.98
N ASP A 144 4.86 17.51 2.80
CA ASP A 144 3.41 17.29 2.63
C ASP A 144 3.02 15.93 3.23
N LEU A 145 3.80 14.88 2.98
CA LEU A 145 3.64 13.57 3.62
C LEU A 145 3.81 13.67 5.14
N SER A 146 4.84 14.38 5.60
CA SER A 146 5.08 14.61 7.02
C SER A 146 3.89 15.30 7.70
N GLY A 147 3.23 16.24 7.01
CA GLY A 147 2.02 16.90 7.49
C GLY A 147 0.84 15.93 7.69
N VAL A 148 0.63 15.01 6.76
CA VAL A 148 -0.40 13.94 6.88
C VAL A 148 -0.08 13.01 8.06
N ILE A 149 1.20 12.62 8.23
CA ILE A 149 1.63 11.78 9.35
C ILE A 149 1.39 12.50 10.67
N ALA A 150 1.77 13.77 10.77
CA ALA A 150 1.55 14.59 11.98
C ALA A 150 0.05 14.72 12.31
N ALA A 151 -0.80 14.91 11.32
CA ALA A 151 -2.26 15.00 11.51
C ALA A 151 -2.85 13.67 12.02
N ALA A 152 -2.45 12.53 11.45
CA ALA A 152 -2.87 11.21 11.91
C ALA A 152 -2.46 10.97 13.38
N ARG A 153 -1.21 11.29 13.72
CA ARG A 153 -0.69 11.16 15.09
C ARG A 153 -1.39 12.08 16.08
N ALA A 154 -1.67 13.32 15.70
CA ALA A 154 -2.44 14.28 16.52
C ALA A 154 -3.86 13.79 16.79
N ALA A 155 -4.46 13.07 15.84
CA ALA A 155 -5.76 12.42 16.00
C ALA A 155 -5.69 11.06 16.76
N GLY A 156 -4.51 10.67 17.27
CA GLY A 156 -4.30 9.37 17.96
C GLY A 156 -4.42 8.14 17.05
N ARG A 157 -4.30 8.32 15.74
CA ARG A 157 -4.48 7.26 14.74
C ARG A 157 -3.15 6.66 14.32
N PRO A 158 -2.97 5.33 14.43
CA PRO A 158 -1.78 4.68 13.88
C PRO A 158 -1.65 4.93 12.37
N ILE A 159 -0.42 5.13 11.89
CA ILE A 159 -0.19 5.42 10.46
C ILE A 159 0.83 4.46 9.85
N ILE A 160 0.42 3.84 8.73
CA ILE A 160 1.23 2.97 7.88
C ILE A 160 1.58 3.73 6.61
N VAL A 161 2.85 3.69 6.19
CA VAL A 161 3.30 4.32 4.94
C VAL A 161 3.98 3.28 4.05
N ASP A 162 3.44 3.12 2.84
CA ASP A 162 3.99 2.31 1.75
C ASP A 162 4.37 3.23 0.58
N THR A 163 5.61 3.65 0.55
CA THR A 163 6.17 4.57 -0.44
C THR A 163 7.63 4.22 -0.73
N SER A 164 8.31 4.98 -1.58
CA SER A 164 9.69 4.71 -2.00
C SER A 164 10.57 5.96 -2.01
N GLY A 165 11.86 5.74 -2.14
CA GLY A 165 12.86 6.79 -2.29
C GLY A 165 12.96 7.74 -1.09
N PRO A 166 13.19 9.05 -1.30
CA PRO A 166 13.37 10.03 -0.22
C PRO A 166 12.16 10.16 0.72
N LEU A 167 10.99 9.70 0.30
CA LEU A 167 9.77 9.75 1.11
C LEU A 167 9.78 8.73 2.26
N LEU A 168 10.52 7.63 2.15
CA LEU A 168 10.74 6.70 3.26
C LEU A 168 11.42 7.40 4.43
N HIS A 169 12.47 8.16 4.16
CA HIS A 169 13.17 8.96 5.18
C HIS A 169 12.27 10.04 5.79
N ALA A 170 11.48 10.72 4.95
CA ALA A 170 10.54 11.74 5.44
C ALA A 170 9.48 11.13 6.36
N ALA A 171 8.97 9.95 6.00
CA ALA A 171 7.98 9.23 6.80
C ALA A 171 8.58 8.70 8.12
N ALA A 172 9.82 8.20 8.09
CA ALA A 172 10.55 7.78 9.28
C ALA A 172 10.71 8.95 10.27
N ARG A 173 11.25 10.08 9.80
CA ARG A 173 11.46 11.29 10.64
C ARG A 173 10.16 11.90 11.16
N ALA A 174 9.06 11.73 10.43
CA ALA A 174 7.75 12.16 10.89
C ALA A 174 7.12 11.19 11.92
N GLY A 175 7.76 10.06 12.20
CA GLY A 175 7.35 9.07 13.19
C GLY A 175 6.20 8.19 12.71
N ALA A 176 6.26 7.66 11.50
CA ALA A 176 5.32 6.66 11.03
C ALA A 176 5.34 5.41 11.95
N ASP A 177 4.17 4.84 12.25
CA ASP A 177 4.08 3.64 13.09
C ASP A 177 4.58 2.40 12.36
N LEU A 178 4.38 2.33 11.04
CA LEU A 178 4.92 1.26 10.19
C LEU A 178 5.34 1.80 8.83
N LEU A 179 6.55 1.47 8.39
CA LEU A 179 7.02 1.61 7.01
C LEU A 179 7.08 0.24 6.33
N LYS A 180 6.65 0.17 5.06
CA LYS A 180 6.70 -1.08 4.29
C LYS A 180 7.40 -0.92 2.93
N PRO A 181 8.71 -0.78 2.86
CA PRO A 181 9.46 -0.94 1.62
C PRO A 181 9.56 -2.40 1.18
N ASN A 182 9.82 -2.64 -0.11
CA ASN A 182 10.44 -3.86 -0.55
C ASN A 182 11.97 -3.78 -0.45
N ARG A 183 12.67 -4.90 -0.70
CA ARG A 183 14.14 -4.98 -0.64
C ARG A 183 14.81 -3.90 -1.50
N ASP A 184 14.37 -3.75 -2.74
CA ASP A 184 14.99 -2.84 -3.70
C ASP A 184 14.70 -1.38 -3.34
N GLU A 185 13.48 -1.06 -2.93
CA GLU A 185 13.10 0.28 -2.45
C GLU A 185 13.88 0.68 -1.21
N LEU A 186 14.10 -0.27 -0.28
CA LEU A 186 14.88 -0.04 0.93
C LEU A 186 16.35 0.19 0.59
N ALA A 187 16.96 -0.67 -0.23
CA ALA A 187 18.34 -0.53 -0.67
C ALA A 187 18.56 0.79 -1.43
N ALA A 188 17.65 1.15 -2.33
CA ALA A 188 17.71 2.41 -3.07
C ALA A 188 17.58 3.64 -2.16
N ALA A 189 16.78 3.57 -1.10
CA ALA A 189 16.61 4.66 -0.15
C ALA A 189 17.80 4.82 0.79
N THR A 190 18.30 3.72 1.37
CA THR A 190 19.31 3.75 2.44
C THR A 190 20.75 3.58 1.94
N GLY A 191 20.95 3.08 0.72
CA GLY A 191 22.26 2.69 0.20
C GLY A 191 22.82 1.42 0.83
N LEU A 192 22.00 0.64 1.53
CA LEU A 192 22.38 -0.58 2.26
C LEU A 192 21.72 -1.80 1.61
N ASP A 193 22.51 -2.77 1.20
CA ASP A 193 22.00 -4.02 0.56
C ASP A 193 21.39 -4.99 1.59
N ASP A 194 21.89 -4.98 2.84
CA ASP A 194 21.32 -5.79 3.92
C ASP A 194 19.99 -5.21 4.40
N PRO A 195 18.88 -5.96 4.27
CA PRO A 195 17.56 -5.47 4.66
C PRO A 195 17.43 -5.21 6.17
N VAL A 196 18.20 -5.87 7.02
CA VAL A 196 18.21 -5.61 8.47
C VAL A 196 18.86 -4.26 8.75
N ALA A 197 20.04 -4.01 8.17
CA ALA A 197 20.73 -2.73 8.32
C ALA A 197 19.93 -1.56 7.74
N GLY A 198 19.33 -1.74 6.56
CA GLY A 198 18.47 -0.74 5.94
C GLY A 198 17.22 -0.41 6.78
N ALA A 199 16.55 -1.44 7.33
CA ALA A 199 15.40 -1.24 8.20
C ALA A 199 15.79 -0.52 9.50
N ARG A 200 16.94 -0.86 10.09
CA ARG A 200 17.47 -0.15 11.26
C ARG A 200 17.70 1.32 11.00
N ALA A 201 18.33 1.66 9.89
CA ALA A 201 18.55 3.06 9.54
C ALA A 201 17.25 3.89 9.54
N LEU A 202 16.14 3.32 9.07
CA LEU A 202 14.83 3.98 9.12
C LEU A 202 14.22 4.01 10.54
N LEU A 203 14.47 3.00 11.38
CA LEU A 203 14.07 3.01 12.79
C LEU A 203 14.84 4.09 13.56
N ASP A 204 16.13 4.23 13.33
CA ASP A 204 16.99 5.24 13.97
C ASP A 204 16.60 6.67 13.55
N GLU A 205 16.01 6.84 12.37
CA GLU A 205 15.43 8.11 11.92
C GLU A 205 14.08 8.42 12.59
N GLY A 206 13.41 7.47 13.23
CA GLY A 206 12.21 7.72 14.03
C GLY A 206 10.97 6.89 13.68
N ALA A 207 11.03 5.96 12.72
CA ALA A 207 9.94 5.03 12.49
C ALA A 207 9.76 4.09 13.70
N SER A 208 8.52 3.70 14.04
CA SER A 208 8.27 2.76 15.15
C SER A 208 8.47 1.30 14.73
N ALA A 209 8.20 0.99 13.48
CA ALA A 209 8.39 -0.34 12.88
C ALA A 209 8.74 -0.24 11.40
N VAL A 210 9.49 -1.21 10.91
CA VAL A 210 9.76 -1.40 9.47
C VAL A 210 9.52 -2.86 9.11
N VAL A 211 8.66 -3.10 8.13
CA VAL A 211 8.48 -4.40 7.50
C VAL A 211 9.02 -4.37 6.08
N VAL A 212 9.94 -5.27 5.77
CA VAL A 212 10.56 -5.37 4.44
C VAL A 212 10.00 -6.59 3.72
N SER A 213 9.39 -6.39 2.56
CA SER A 213 8.98 -7.51 1.71
C SER A 213 10.17 -8.02 0.89
N LEU A 214 10.41 -9.34 0.94
CA LEU A 214 11.57 -10.03 0.40
C LEU A 214 11.21 -10.95 -0.79
N GLY A 215 10.06 -10.68 -1.43
CA GLY A 215 9.57 -11.51 -2.52
C GLY A 215 9.22 -12.93 -2.06
N ALA A 216 9.82 -13.93 -2.68
CA ALA A 216 9.61 -15.34 -2.34
C ALA A 216 10.09 -15.71 -0.92
N ASP A 217 11.03 -14.93 -0.36
CA ASP A 217 11.58 -15.14 0.98
C ASP A 217 10.64 -14.59 2.08
N GLY A 218 9.49 -14.04 1.70
CA GLY A 218 8.47 -13.55 2.64
C GLY A 218 8.71 -12.14 3.14
N MET A 219 8.65 -11.94 4.45
CA MET A 219 8.77 -10.61 5.07
C MET A 219 9.62 -10.65 6.34
N LEU A 220 10.35 -9.56 6.56
CA LEU A 220 11.14 -9.26 7.74
C LEU A 220 10.53 -8.07 8.47
N LEU A 221 10.26 -8.17 9.77
CA LEU A 221 9.76 -7.08 10.62
C LEU A 221 10.79 -6.74 11.70
N LEU A 222 11.11 -5.45 11.85
CA LEU A 222 11.87 -4.90 12.95
C LEU A 222 11.04 -3.83 13.68
N LEU A 223 11.23 -3.74 15.00
CA LEU A 223 10.59 -2.76 15.87
C LEU A 223 11.66 -1.88 16.56
N ALA A 224 11.36 -0.59 16.69
CA ALA A 224 12.25 0.34 17.39
C ALA A 224 12.52 -0.12 18.83
N GLY A 225 13.77 -0.02 19.26
CA GLY A 225 14.20 -0.40 20.62
C GLY A 225 14.12 -1.90 20.93
N ARG A 226 13.93 -2.77 19.94
CA ARG A 226 13.94 -4.22 20.09
C ARG A 226 15.12 -4.84 19.35
N PRO A 227 15.97 -5.67 20.00
CA PRO A 227 17.07 -6.39 19.34
C PRO A 227 16.59 -7.65 18.62
N ILE A 228 15.30 -7.76 18.36
CA ILE A 228 14.64 -8.94 17.78
C ILE A 228 14.16 -8.60 16.39
N ARG A 229 14.36 -9.53 15.46
CA ARG A 229 13.71 -9.56 14.16
C ARG A 229 12.69 -10.69 14.11
N TRP A 230 11.58 -10.43 13.46
CA TRP A 230 10.60 -11.45 13.12
C TRP A 230 10.60 -11.66 11.62
N THR A 231 10.63 -12.93 11.21
CA THR A 231 10.54 -13.31 9.80
C THR A 231 9.38 -14.26 9.59
N ALA A 232 8.72 -14.13 8.47
CA ALA A 232 7.69 -15.07 8.03
C ALA A 232 7.79 -15.27 6.52
N ALA A 233 7.67 -16.51 6.07
CA ALA A 233 7.78 -16.85 4.66
C ALA A 233 6.62 -17.79 4.24
N PRO A 234 6.19 -17.75 2.96
CA PRO A 234 5.23 -18.70 2.44
C PRO A 234 5.85 -20.11 2.41
N ALA A 235 5.05 -21.14 2.69
CA ALA A 235 5.50 -22.53 2.70
C ALA A 235 6.01 -23.03 1.33
N ARG A 236 5.71 -22.32 0.25
CA ARG A 236 6.17 -22.59 -1.12
C ARG A 236 6.27 -21.29 -1.92
N VAL A 237 7.16 -21.26 -2.90
CA VAL A 237 7.23 -20.16 -3.87
C VAL A 237 5.94 -20.14 -4.70
N LEU A 238 5.35 -18.96 -4.84
CA LEU A 238 4.15 -18.74 -5.61
C LEU A 238 4.50 -18.10 -6.95
N SER A 239 3.81 -18.53 -8.00
CA SER A 239 3.92 -17.94 -9.34
C SER A 239 2.56 -17.35 -9.72
N GLY A 240 2.56 -16.10 -10.15
CA GLY A 240 1.35 -15.38 -10.53
C GLY A 240 1.63 -13.89 -10.75
N ASN A 241 0.60 -13.06 -10.61
CA ASN A 241 0.71 -11.62 -10.76
C ASN A 241 1.16 -10.97 -9.43
N PRO A 242 2.38 -10.39 -9.34
CA PRO A 242 2.86 -9.78 -8.10
C PRO A 242 2.18 -8.42 -7.79
N THR A 243 1.43 -7.87 -8.74
CA THR A 243 0.76 -6.57 -8.58
C THR A 243 -0.31 -6.65 -7.49
N GLY A 244 -0.25 -5.75 -6.51
CA GLY A 244 -1.19 -5.71 -5.39
C GLY A 244 -0.81 -6.60 -4.19
N ALA A 245 0.25 -7.44 -4.30
CA ALA A 245 0.72 -8.25 -3.18
C ALA A 245 1.20 -7.39 -2.00
N GLY A 246 1.91 -6.30 -2.28
CA GLY A 246 2.31 -5.31 -1.28
C GLY A 246 1.12 -4.60 -0.63
N ASP A 247 0.10 -4.25 -1.42
CA ASP A 247 -1.12 -3.59 -0.94
C ASP A 247 -1.92 -4.53 -0.02
N ALA A 248 -1.98 -5.82 -0.36
CA ALA A 248 -2.61 -6.84 0.46
C ALA A 248 -1.89 -7.02 1.82
N ALA A 249 -0.55 -6.99 1.82
CA ALA A 249 0.22 -7.00 3.06
C ALA A 249 -0.08 -5.78 3.94
N VAL A 250 -0.11 -4.58 3.35
CA VAL A 250 -0.48 -3.34 4.06
C VAL A 250 -1.88 -3.45 4.66
N ALA A 251 -2.85 -4.01 3.92
CA ALA A 251 -4.21 -4.21 4.41
C ALA A 251 -4.26 -5.16 5.62
N ALA A 252 -3.41 -6.20 5.66
CA ALA A 252 -3.31 -7.11 6.81
C ALA A 252 -2.79 -6.38 8.05
N PHE A 253 -1.73 -5.57 7.93
CA PHE A 253 -1.21 -4.77 9.04
C PHE A 253 -2.23 -3.73 9.51
N ALA A 254 -2.90 -3.05 8.59
CA ALA A 254 -3.95 -2.10 8.92
C ALA A 254 -5.11 -2.77 9.66
N ALA A 255 -5.52 -3.98 9.22
CA ALA A 255 -6.56 -4.76 9.89
C ALA A 255 -6.16 -5.14 11.33
N GLY A 256 -4.90 -5.53 11.55
CA GLY A 256 -4.39 -5.83 12.88
C GLY A 256 -4.39 -4.61 13.80
N LEU A 257 -3.99 -3.44 13.30
CA LEU A 257 -4.03 -2.19 14.05
C LEU A 257 -5.46 -1.68 14.32
N ASP A 258 -6.46 -2.08 13.52
CA ASP A 258 -7.90 -1.75 13.72
C ASP A 258 -8.57 -2.67 14.77
N GLU A 259 -7.97 -3.79 15.15
CA GLU A 259 -8.52 -4.81 16.08
C GLU A 259 -8.48 -4.41 17.57
N GLY A 260 -8.27 -3.14 17.90
CA GLY A 260 -8.64 -2.62 19.22
C GLY A 260 -7.59 -2.69 20.35
N SER A 261 -6.51 -3.47 20.23
CA SER A 261 -5.43 -3.52 21.23
C SER A 261 -4.35 -2.45 21.02
N ALA A 262 -4.43 -1.70 19.92
CA ALA A 262 -3.38 -0.79 19.46
C ALA A 262 -3.47 0.63 20.06
N ALA A 263 -4.05 0.78 21.26
CA ALA A 263 -4.22 2.08 21.89
C ALA A 263 -2.89 2.74 22.30
N ASP A 264 -1.88 1.93 22.65
CA ASP A 264 -0.54 2.39 23.02
C ASP A 264 0.55 1.78 22.13
N ALA A 265 1.79 2.17 22.36
CA ALA A 265 2.92 1.70 21.55
C ALA A 265 3.18 0.19 21.71
N VAL A 266 2.92 -0.38 22.88
CA VAL A 266 3.12 -1.82 23.14
C VAL A 266 2.08 -2.63 22.39
N GLY A 267 0.81 -2.27 22.53
CA GLY A 267 -0.28 -2.94 21.80
C GLY A 267 -0.15 -2.83 20.27
N ARG A 268 0.36 -1.68 19.77
CA ARG A 268 0.67 -1.56 18.32
C ARG A 268 1.79 -2.50 17.89
N ALA A 269 2.87 -2.59 18.66
CA ALA A 269 3.97 -3.49 18.37
C ALA A 269 3.51 -4.96 18.32
N GLU A 270 2.73 -5.39 19.31
CA GLU A 270 2.15 -6.74 19.35
C GLU A 270 1.22 -7.02 18.17
N ALA A 271 0.34 -6.06 17.83
CA ALA A 271 -0.55 -6.18 16.68
C ALA A 271 0.22 -6.32 15.36
N LEU A 272 1.35 -5.62 15.19
CA LEU A 272 2.21 -5.73 14.01
C LEU A 272 2.86 -7.12 13.93
N VAL A 273 3.41 -7.64 15.02
CA VAL A 273 4.00 -9.00 15.05
C VAL A 273 2.94 -10.05 14.74
N GLN A 274 1.76 -9.97 15.34
CA GLN A 274 0.64 -10.89 15.06
C GLN A 274 0.10 -10.77 13.63
N SER A 275 0.29 -9.63 12.98
CA SER A 275 -0.14 -9.40 11.59
C SER A 275 0.85 -9.94 10.57
N LEU A 276 2.10 -10.19 10.92
CA LEU A 276 3.14 -10.61 10.00
C LEU A 276 2.78 -11.89 9.21
N PRO A 277 2.35 -13.00 9.83
CA PRO A 277 1.93 -14.19 9.08
C PRO A 277 0.68 -13.93 8.23
N LYS A 278 -0.25 -13.08 8.70
CA LYS A 278 -1.43 -12.68 7.96
C LYS A 278 -1.05 -11.88 6.70
N ALA A 279 -0.07 -10.99 6.82
CA ALA A 279 0.45 -10.19 5.70
C ALA A 279 1.11 -11.05 4.64
N VAL A 280 1.94 -12.02 5.02
CA VAL A 280 2.56 -12.98 4.09
C VAL A 280 1.49 -13.83 3.38
N ALA A 281 0.52 -14.37 4.12
CA ALA A 281 -0.56 -15.17 3.54
C ALA A 281 -1.42 -14.38 2.56
N LEU A 282 -1.78 -13.15 2.93
CA LEU A 282 -2.63 -12.29 2.12
C LEU A 282 -1.92 -11.79 0.86
N SER A 283 -0.63 -11.46 1.02
CA SER A 283 0.26 -11.14 -0.11
C SER A 283 0.34 -12.29 -1.11
N GLY A 284 0.48 -13.53 -0.61
CA GLY A 284 0.48 -14.73 -1.44
C GLY A 284 -0.85 -15.00 -2.13
N ALA A 285 -1.97 -14.80 -1.44
CA ALA A 285 -3.30 -14.93 -2.03
C ALA A 285 -3.53 -13.88 -3.14
N ALA A 286 -2.99 -12.66 -2.97
CA ALA A 286 -3.03 -11.62 -3.98
C ALA A 286 -2.21 -11.98 -5.23
N VAL A 287 -1.03 -12.61 -5.07
CA VAL A 287 -0.21 -13.09 -6.21
C VAL A 287 -0.98 -14.08 -7.09
N LEU A 288 -1.85 -14.89 -6.51
CA LEU A 288 -2.68 -15.85 -7.23
C LEU A 288 -3.95 -15.22 -7.83
N SER A 289 -4.25 -13.97 -7.50
CA SER A 289 -5.38 -13.23 -8.07
C SER A 289 -4.99 -12.57 -9.40
N PRO A 290 -5.85 -12.62 -10.44
CA PRO A 290 -5.56 -11.98 -11.71
C PRO A 290 -5.56 -10.44 -11.64
N VAL A 291 -6.17 -9.87 -10.60
CA VAL A 291 -6.43 -8.44 -10.46
C VAL A 291 -5.94 -7.91 -9.13
N ALA A 292 -5.22 -6.79 -9.17
CA ALA A 292 -4.80 -6.08 -7.96
C ALA A 292 -6.01 -5.59 -7.13
N GLY A 293 -5.86 -5.62 -5.80
CA GLY A 293 -6.93 -5.27 -4.87
C GLY A 293 -8.00 -6.35 -4.70
N GLU A 294 -7.81 -7.53 -5.29
CA GLU A 294 -8.66 -8.72 -5.09
C GLU A 294 -7.84 -9.83 -4.44
N VAL A 295 -8.48 -10.58 -3.55
CA VAL A 295 -7.86 -11.71 -2.85
C VAL A 295 -8.89 -12.83 -2.67
N ASP A 296 -8.46 -14.08 -2.88
CA ASP A 296 -9.26 -15.24 -2.53
C ASP A 296 -9.07 -15.59 -1.05
N LEU A 297 -10.13 -15.44 -0.26
CA LEU A 297 -10.08 -15.66 1.19
C LEU A 297 -9.90 -17.13 1.58
N ASN A 298 -10.24 -18.09 0.73
CA ASN A 298 -10.01 -19.51 1.01
C ASN A 298 -8.52 -19.82 0.85
N THR A 299 -7.92 -19.35 -0.24
CA THR A 299 -6.47 -19.40 -0.46
C THR A 299 -5.71 -18.72 0.68
N TYR A 300 -6.16 -17.52 1.11
CA TYR A 300 -5.58 -16.83 2.25
C TYR A 300 -5.59 -17.69 3.53
N ARG A 301 -6.73 -18.30 3.89
CA ARG A 301 -6.84 -19.14 5.10
C ARG A 301 -5.98 -20.39 5.01
N GLU A 302 -5.94 -21.05 3.85
CA GLU A 302 -5.08 -22.19 3.62
C GLU A 302 -3.60 -21.83 3.80
N MET A 303 -3.17 -20.72 3.21
CA MET A 303 -1.79 -20.27 3.32
C MET A 303 -1.42 -19.89 4.75
N LEU A 304 -2.30 -19.15 5.44
CA LEU A 304 -2.07 -18.70 6.81
C LEU A 304 -1.81 -19.88 7.76
N SER A 305 -2.52 -21.01 7.57
CA SER A 305 -2.34 -22.20 8.40
C SER A 305 -0.97 -22.88 8.27
N ARG A 306 -0.17 -22.48 7.27
CA ARG A 306 1.14 -23.08 6.95
C ARG A 306 2.31 -22.12 7.14
N ILE A 307 2.06 -20.87 7.54
CA ILE A 307 3.11 -19.88 7.76
C ILE A 307 3.60 -19.99 9.20
N THR A 308 4.92 -20.07 9.34
CA THR A 308 5.59 -20.02 10.64
C THR A 308 6.31 -18.69 10.77
N VAL A 309 6.18 -18.06 11.93
CA VAL A 309 6.99 -16.89 12.29
C VAL A 309 8.22 -17.38 13.04
N THR A 310 9.37 -16.92 12.62
CA THR A 310 10.64 -17.14 13.32
C THR A 310 11.03 -15.83 14.02
N GLU A 311 11.50 -15.96 15.23
CA GLU A 311 12.01 -14.87 16.06
C GLU A 311 13.48 -15.11 16.34
N ASP A 312 14.34 -14.19 15.93
CA ASP A 312 15.79 -14.28 16.11
C ASP A 312 16.32 -12.99 16.73
N GLU A 313 17.23 -13.11 17.69
CA GLU A 313 18.05 -11.98 18.11
C GLU A 313 19.00 -11.60 16.96
N HIS A 314 19.04 -10.34 16.60
CA HIS A 314 20.08 -9.85 15.72
C HIS A 314 21.11 -9.08 16.53
N ALA A 315 22.38 -9.44 16.38
CA ALA A 315 23.49 -8.68 16.96
C ALA A 315 23.49 -7.25 16.40
N ASP A 316 23.80 -6.31 17.27
CA ASP A 316 24.01 -4.89 16.94
C ASP A 316 25.18 -4.69 15.98
#